data_b9d2ab4bff06c42d3383493902a56510
#
_entry.id   b9d2ab4bff06c42d3383493902a56510
#
_cell.length_a   1.000
_cell.length_b   1.000
_cell.length_c   1.000
_cell.angle_alpha   90.00
_cell.angle_beta   90.00
_cell.angle_gamma   90.00
#
_symmetry.space_group_name_H-M   'P 1'
#
loop_
_entity.id
_entity.type
_entity.pdbx_description
1 polymer ?
#
loop_
_entity_poly.entity_id
_entity_poly.type
_entity_poly.pdbx_seq_one_letter_code
_entity_poly.pdbx_strand_id
1 'polypeptide(L)'
;KDKVAKALLGFKDKGLSVVEKDGKVYVSMDAKLLFASGSTSVDPQGVKALKELALVLEDQQDLEILVEGHTDTDKMKSSSHPSDNWELSVLRATSVVKIMLDNSNMLPTTISASGRGEFLPVDTENKAKNRRIEVVLIPKLDELFEIINN
;
A
#
# COMPACT_ATOMS: atom_id res chain seq x y z
N LYS A 1 -2.60 15.89 -9.57
CA LYS A 1 -2.39 16.02 -8.13
C LYS A 1 -3.67 16.33 -7.37
N ASP A 2 -4.44 17.32 -7.81
CA ASP A 2 -5.64 17.75 -7.09
C ASP A 2 -6.76 16.70 -7.07
N LYS A 3 -6.92 15.95 -8.17
CA LYS A 3 -7.90 14.86 -8.23
C LYS A 3 -7.56 13.74 -7.27
N VAL A 4 -6.29 13.38 -7.20
CA VAL A 4 -5.81 12.33 -6.29
C VAL A 4 -6.00 12.77 -4.84
N ALA A 5 -5.62 13.99 -4.51
CA ALA A 5 -5.77 14.54 -3.16
C ALA A 5 -7.24 14.55 -2.71
N LYS A 6 -8.15 15.01 -3.56
CA LYS A 6 -9.59 15.05 -3.25
C LYS A 6 -10.17 13.66 -3.06
N ALA A 7 -9.82 12.72 -3.94
CA ALA A 7 -10.30 11.35 -3.84
C ALA A 7 -9.76 10.66 -2.59
N LEU A 8 -8.48 10.86 -2.24
CA LEU A 8 -7.88 10.29 -1.05
C LEU A 8 -8.49 10.87 0.23
N LEU A 9 -8.88 12.14 0.24
CA LEU A 9 -9.60 12.73 1.37
C LEU A 9 -10.94 12.03 1.62
N GLY A 10 -11.62 11.58 0.57
CA GLY A 10 -12.85 10.80 0.68
C GLY A 10 -12.66 9.43 1.34
N PHE A 11 -11.45 8.90 1.35
CA PHE A 11 -11.13 7.61 1.97
C PHE A 11 -10.81 7.71 3.46
N LYS A 12 -10.55 8.89 4.00
CA LYS A 12 -10.20 9.06 5.42
C LYS A 12 -11.24 8.49 6.36
N ASP A 13 -12.51 8.61 5.99
CA ASP A 13 -13.63 8.11 6.81
C ASP A 13 -13.77 6.59 6.76
N LYS A 14 -13.00 5.90 5.92
CA LYS A 14 -13.08 4.45 5.70
C LYS A 14 -11.93 3.67 6.33
N GLY A 15 -11.23 4.27 7.30
CA GLY A 15 -10.11 3.62 7.98
C GLY A 15 -8.77 3.75 7.25
N LEU A 16 -8.68 4.71 6.33
CA LEU A 16 -7.44 5.05 5.65
C LEU A 16 -6.85 6.31 6.25
N SER A 17 -5.54 6.36 6.38
CA SER A 17 -4.83 7.58 6.69
C SER A 17 -3.95 8.00 5.52
N VAL A 18 -3.87 9.30 5.29
CA VAL A 18 -3.07 9.86 4.20
C VAL A 18 -2.08 10.85 4.80
N VAL A 19 -0.80 10.60 4.61
CA VAL A 19 0.29 11.43 5.15
C VAL A 19 1.24 11.80 4.03
N GLU A 20 1.58 13.08 3.93
CA GLU A 20 2.65 13.55 3.05
C GLU A 20 3.95 13.63 3.86
N LYS A 21 5.01 13.01 3.35
CA LYS A 21 6.31 13.00 4.01
C LYS A 21 7.42 12.87 2.95
N ASP A 22 8.41 13.77 3.04
CA ASP A 22 9.60 13.75 2.16
C ASP A 22 9.25 13.74 0.66
N GLY A 23 8.22 14.47 0.28
CA GLY A 23 7.79 14.57 -1.12
C GLY A 23 7.00 13.37 -1.62
N LYS A 24 6.65 12.44 -0.75
CA LYS A 24 5.85 11.25 -1.06
C LYS A 24 4.54 11.28 -0.31
N VAL A 25 3.53 10.61 -0.85
CA VAL A 25 2.24 10.47 -0.19
C VAL A 25 2.07 9.02 0.24
N TYR A 26 1.81 8.81 1.53
CA TYR A 26 1.61 7.49 2.13
C TYR A 26 0.13 7.31 2.43
N VAL A 27 -0.49 6.34 1.75
CA VAL A 27 -1.86 5.92 2.02
C VAL A 27 -1.79 4.65 2.85
N SER A 28 -2.08 4.77 4.15
CA SER A 28 -1.95 3.66 5.09
C SER A 28 -3.32 3.05 5.40
N MET A 29 -3.38 1.72 5.36
CA MET A 29 -4.60 0.94 5.63
C MET A 29 -4.29 -0.12 6.66
N ASP A 30 -5.11 -0.21 7.71
CA ASP A 30 -4.96 -1.28 8.70
C ASP A 30 -5.18 -2.64 8.02
N ALA A 31 -4.32 -3.61 8.34
CA ALA A 31 -4.40 -4.94 7.72
C ALA A 31 -5.74 -5.63 7.99
N LYS A 32 -6.36 -5.39 9.14
CA LYS A 32 -7.67 -5.98 9.48
C LYS A 32 -8.81 -5.55 8.54
N LEU A 33 -8.64 -4.42 7.85
CA LEU A 33 -9.63 -3.96 6.85
C LEU A 33 -9.54 -4.75 5.56
N LEU A 34 -8.39 -5.37 5.30
CA LEU A 34 -8.09 -6.04 4.05
C LEU A 34 -8.03 -7.56 4.21
N PHE A 35 -7.52 -8.05 5.35
CA PHE A 35 -7.18 -9.46 5.53
C PHE A 35 -7.73 -10.01 6.84
N ALA A 36 -8.15 -11.26 6.83
CA ALA A 36 -8.32 -12.03 8.06
C ALA A 36 -6.94 -12.31 8.68
N SER A 37 -6.90 -12.63 9.98
CA SER A 37 -5.64 -12.89 10.68
C SER A 37 -4.83 -13.98 9.97
N GLY A 38 -3.57 -13.68 9.69
CA GLY A 38 -2.64 -14.60 9.01
C GLY A 38 -2.94 -14.84 7.54
N SER A 39 -4.01 -14.30 6.99
CA SER A 39 -4.40 -14.51 5.60
C SER A 39 -3.63 -13.59 4.65
N THR A 40 -3.39 -14.09 3.43
CA THR A 40 -2.85 -13.31 2.31
C THR A 40 -3.91 -13.02 1.25
N SER A 41 -5.15 -13.48 1.46
CA SER A 41 -6.28 -13.19 0.58
C SER A 41 -7.06 -12.00 1.11
N VAL A 42 -7.32 -11.03 0.23
CA VAL A 42 -8.03 -9.81 0.59
C VAL A 42 -9.53 -10.10 0.70
N ASP A 43 -10.16 -9.63 1.77
CA ASP A 43 -11.60 -9.74 1.97
C ASP A 43 -12.37 -8.91 0.93
N PRO A 44 -13.65 -9.26 0.63
CA PRO A 44 -14.44 -8.53 -0.38
C PRO A 44 -14.55 -7.02 -0.14
N GLN A 45 -14.62 -6.59 1.12
CA GLN A 45 -14.65 -5.16 1.45
C GLN A 45 -13.33 -4.47 1.10
N GLY A 46 -12.22 -5.16 1.33
CA GLY A 46 -10.89 -4.69 0.96
C GLY A 46 -10.73 -4.59 -0.55
N VAL A 47 -11.22 -5.59 -1.28
CA VAL A 47 -11.20 -5.58 -2.75
C VAL A 47 -11.91 -4.33 -3.29
N LYS A 48 -13.08 -4.01 -2.73
CA LYS A 48 -13.84 -2.83 -3.13
C LYS A 48 -13.06 -1.54 -2.90
N ALA A 49 -12.46 -1.40 -1.72
CA ALA A 49 -11.66 -0.21 -1.38
C ALA A 49 -10.43 -0.07 -2.29
N LEU A 50 -9.73 -1.17 -2.56
CA LEU A 50 -8.56 -1.18 -3.43
C LEU A 50 -8.92 -0.89 -4.88
N LYS A 51 -10.07 -1.37 -5.35
CA LYS A 51 -10.58 -1.05 -6.68
C LYS A 51 -10.85 0.45 -6.82
N GLU A 52 -11.50 1.06 -5.84
CA GLU A 52 -11.76 2.50 -5.85
C GLU A 52 -10.45 3.30 -5.88
N LEU A 53 -9.46 2.90 -5.07
CA LEU A 53 -8.15 3.54 -5.06
C LEU A 53 -7.44 3.39 -6.41
N ALA A 54 -7.46 2.19 -6.98
CA ALA A 54 -6.82 1.93 -8.27
C ALA A 54 -7.42 2.78 -9.40
N LEU A 55 -8.75 2.94 -9.42
CA LEU A 55 -9.42 3.77 -10.42
C LEU A 55 -9.03 5.25 -10.30
N VAL A 56 -8.78 5.74 -9.08
CA VAL A 56 -8.29 7.10 -8.87
C VAL A 56 -6.86 7.25 -9.40
N LEU A 57 -6.03 6.23 -9.24
CA LEU A 57 -4.61 6.28 -9.58
C LEU A 57 -4.29 5.91 -11.03
N GLU A 58 -5.21 5.25 -11.74
CA GLU A 58 -4.91 4.69 -13.08
C GLU A 58 -4.54 5.75 -14.12
N ASP A 59 -5.01 6.98 -13.96
CA ASP A 59 -4.74 8.08 -14.89
C ASP A 59 -3.47 8.88 -14.54
N GLN A 60 -2.80 8.52 -13.44
CA GLN A 60 -1.65 9.27 -12.92
C GLN A 60 -0.34 8.69 -13.47
N GLN A 61 0.06 9.16 -14.66
CA GLN A 61 1.25 8.67 -15.35
C GLN A 61 2.56 9.19 -14.75
N ASP A 62 2.50 10.25 -13.97
CA ASP A 62 3.67 10.88 -13.35
C ASP A 62 3.98 10.35 -11.95
N LEU A 63 3.31 9.28 -11.54
CA LEU A 63 3.53 8.63 -10.25
C LEU A 63 4.08 7.22 -10.43
N GLU A 64 5.02 6.85 -9.56
CA GLU A 64 5.34 5.47 -9.27
C GLU A 64 4.60 5.07 -8.00
N ILE A 65 4.11 3.85 -7.96
CA ILE A 65 3.32 3.35 -6.85
C ILE A 65 4.03 2.16 -6.25
N LEU A 66 4.32 2.24 -4.96
CA LEU A 66 4.93 1.15 -4.19
C LEU A 66 3.93 0.70 -3.14
N VAL A 67 3.55 -0.58 -3.21
CA VAL A 67 2.71 -1.19 -2.17
C VAL A 67 3.62 -1.89 -1.18
N GLU A 68 3.57 -1.48 0.07
CA GLU A 68 4.47 -1.93 1.12
C GLU A 68 3.68 -2.60 2.25
N GLY A 69 3.99 -3.87 2.54
CA GLY A 69 3.38 -4.61 3.63
C GLY A 69 4.20 -4.52 4.91
N HIS A 70 3.52 -4.42 6.04
CA HIS A 70 4.13 -4.35 7.37
C HIS A 70 3.38 -5.26 8.34
N THR A 71 4.12 -5.89 9.25
CA THR A 71 3.56 -6.72 10.31
C THR A 71 3.89 -6.13 11.68
N ASP A 72 3.28 -6.70 12.73
CA ASP A 72 3.74 -6.47 14.09
C ASP A 72 4.85 -7.46 14.46
N THR A 73 5.25 -7.45 15.74
CA THR A 73 6.32 -8.31 16.26
C THR A 73 5.83 -9.70 16.63
N ASP A 74 4.54 -10.01 16.56
CA ASP A 74 4.03 -11.35 16.81
C ASP A 74 4.55 -12.29 15.73
N LYS A 75 5.27 -13.31 16.15
CA LYS A 75 5.93 -14.21 15.21
C LYS A 75 4.93 -15.14 14.54
N MET A 76 4.97 -15.13 13.22
CA MET A 76 4.27 -16.12 12.43
C MET A 76 5.21 -17.28 12.15
N LYS A 77 4.78 -18.49 12.49
CA LYS A 77 5.51 -19.72 12.15
C LYS A 77 4.55 -20.69 11.49
N SER A 78 4.89 -21.14 10.32
CA SER A 78 4.09 -22.10 9.57
C SER A 78 5.01 -22.98 8.73
N SER A 79 4.62 -24.22 8.51
CA SER A 79 5.32 -25.14 7.61
C SER A 79 4.98 -24.87 6.14
N SER A 80 3.93 -24.07 5.89
CA SER A 80 3.53 -23.64 4.56
C SER A 80 3.82 -22.14 4.39
N HIS A 81 3.66 -21.64 3.16
CA HIS A 81 3.86 -20.20 2.89
C HIS A 81 2.57 -19.42 3.11
N PRO A 82 2.60 -18.24 3.79
CA PRO A 82 3.79 -17.59 4.35
C PRO A 82 4.31 -18.30 5.60
N SER A 83 5.63 -18.44 5.70
CA SER A 83 6.28 -19.14 6.82
C SER A 83 6.75 -18.18 7.92
N ASP A 84 6.89 -16.89 7.63
CA ASP A 84 7.34 -15.87 8.58
C ASP A 84 6.76 -14.51 8.23
N ASN A 85 7.10 -13.49 9.02
CA ASN A 85 6.60 -12.13 8.80
C ASN A 85 7.16 -11.47 7.55
N TRP A 86 8.35 -11.83 7.10
CA TRP A 86 8.88 -11.36 5.82
C TRP A 86 7.97 -11.80 4.68
N GLU A 87 7.70 -13.09 4.60
CA GLU A 87 6.83 -13.63 3.57
C GLU A 87 5.41 -13.10 3.66
N LEU A 88 4.87 -13.03 4.89
CA LEU A 88 3.51 -12.50 5.10
C LEU A 88 3.38 -11.09 4.55
N SER A 89 4.33 -10.21 4.88
CA SER A 89 4.29 -8.82 4.44
C SER A 89 4.40 -8.69 2.91
N VAL A 90 5.29 -9.46 2.29
CA VAL A 90 5.48 -9.46 0.82
C VAL A 90 4.25 -10.02 0.10
N LEU A 91 3.72 -11.15 0.58
CA LEU A 91 2.56 -11.79 -0.06
C LEU A 91 1.30 -10.95 0.06
N ARG A 92 1.11 -10.26 1.18
CA ARG A 92 0.00 -9.33 1.35
C ARG A 92 0.11 -8.15 0.40
N ALA A 93 1.31 -7.55 0.27
CA ALA A 93 1.55 -6.47 -0.68
C ALA A 93 1.31 -6.92 -2.11
N THR A 94 1.77 -8.13 -2.47
CA THR A 94 1.57 -8.71 -3.79
C THR A 94 0.08 -8.91 -4.09
N SER A 95 -0.70 -9.40 -3.13
CA SER A 95 -2.15 -9.57 -3.29
C SER A 95 -2.83 -8.24 -3.58
N VAL A 96 -2.42 -7.18 -2.90
CA VAL A 96 -2.95 -5.83 -3.13
C VAL A 96 -2.62 -5.35 -4.54
N VAL A 97 -1.37 -5.52 -4.97
CA VAL A 97 -0.95 -5.12 -6.33
C VAL A 97 -1.80 -5.83 -7.40
N LYS A 98 -1.99 -7.13 -7.25
CA LYS A 98 -2.77 -7.92 -8.22
C LYS A 98 -4.23 -7.44 -8.30
N ILE A 99 -4.84 -7.14 -7.15
CA ILE A 99 -6.21 -6.64 -7.11
C ILE A 99 -6.31 -5.28 -7.80
N MET A 100 -5.37 -4.39 -7.53
CA MET A 100 -5.36 -3.07 -8.16
C MET A 100 -5.20 -3.17 -9.68
N LEU A 101 -4.32 -4.03 -10.16
CA LEU A 101 -4.11 -4.24 -11.59
C LEU A 101 -5.31 -4.91 -12.26
N ASP A 102 -5.94 -5.89 -11.60
CA ASP A 102 -7.08 -6.63 -12.16
C ASP A 102 -8.36 -5.78 -12.25
N ASN A 103 -8.45 -4.73 -11.45
CA ASN A 103 -9.66 -3.90 -11.35
C ASN A 103 -9.50 -2.49 -11.90
N SER A 104 -8.44 -2.25 -12.68
CA SER A 104 -8.18 -0.93 -13.27
C SER A 104 -7.38 -1.08 -14.56
N ASN A 105 -7.12 0.05 -15.21
CA ASN A 105 -6.24 0.13 -16.37
C ASN A 105 -4.83 0.62 -15.99
N MET A 106 -4.42 0.44 -14.73
CA MET A 106 -3.06 0.76 -14.30
C MET A 106 -2.04 -0.05 -15.08
N LEU A 107 -0.92 0.60 -15.43
CA LEU A 107 0.17 -0.09 -16.11
C LEU A 107 1.02 -0.86 -15.09
N PRO A 108 1.28 -2.15 -15.32
CA PRO A 108 2.13 -2.93 -14.43
C PRO A 108 3.53 -2.36 -14.23
N THR A 109 4.00 -1.54 -15.16
CA THR A 109 5.32 -0.89 -15.09
C THR A 109 5.38 0.23 -14.04
N THR A 110 4.24 0.70 -13.53
CA THR A 110 4.18 1.82 -12.57
C THR A 110 4.01 1.38 -11.13
N ILE A 111 3.80 0.10 -10.87
CA ILE A 111 3.47 -0.41 -9.54
C ILE A 111 4.40 -1.56 -9.16
N SER A 112 4.78 -1.60 -7.89
CA SER A 112 5.59 -2.69 -7.33
C SER A 112 5.11 -3.06 -5.93
N ALA A 113 5.51 -4.25 -5.48
CA ALA A 113 5.19 -4.77 -4.15
C ALA A 113 6.47 -4.95 -3.34
N SER A 114 6.41 -4.64 -2.06
CA SER A 114 7.53 -4.79 -1.14
C SER A 114 7.02 -5.23 0.23
N GLY A 115 7.84 -5.96 0.98
CA GLY A 115 7.54 -6.35 2.34
C GLY A 115 8.63 -5.88 3.28
N ARG A 116 8.24 -5.33 4.40
CA ARG A 116 9.15 -4.81 5.43
C ARG A 116 9.18 -5.65 6.69
N GLY A 117 8.37 -6.71 6.77
CA GLY A 117 8.27 -7.50 7.97
C GLY A 117 7.82 -6.67 9.17
N GLU A 118 8.42 -6.91 10.32
CA GLU A 118 8.07 -6.27 11.59
C GLU A 118 8.94 -5.04 11.92
N PHE A 119 9.89 -4.68 11.06
CA PHE A 119 11.04 -3.83 11.42
C PHE A 119 10.81 -2.32 11.29
N LEU A 120 9.66 -1.89 10.81
CA LEU A 120 9.30 -0.47 10.71
C LEU A 120 7.97 -0.20 11.42
N PRO A 121 7.94 -0.30 12.77
CA PRO A 121 6.71 -0.03 13.51
C PRO A 121 6.37 1.46 13.47
N VAL A 122 5.07 1.77 13.41
CA VAL A 122 4.59 3.15 13.58
C VAL A 122 4.24 3.45 15.04
N ASP A 123 4.03 2.39 15.84
CA ASP A 123 3.71 2.50 17.26
C ASP A 123 4.26 1.28 17.98
N THR A 124 5.23 1.49 18.88
CA THR A 124 5.88 0.40 19.59
C THR A 124 4.98 -0.27 20.63
N GLU A 125 3.88 0.35 21.00
CA GLU A 125 2.96 -0.15 22.03
C GLU A 125 1.65 -0.69 21.46
N ASN A 126 1.25 -0.29 20.26
CA ASN A 126 0.01 -0.72 19.63
C ASN A 126 0.30 -1.57 18.39
N LYS A 127 0.25 -2.88 18.55
CA LYS A 127 0.52 -3.84 17.47
C LYS A 127 -0.43 -3.69 16.29
N ALA A 128 -1.70 -3.38 16.55
CA ALA A 128 -2.69 -3.26 15.48
C ALA A 128 -2.33 -2.18 14.47
N LYS A 129 -1.71 -1.09 14.92
CA LYS A 129 -1.27 -0.01 14.05
C LYS A 129 -0.10 -0.41 13.16
N ASN A 130 0.69 -1.38 13.60
CA ASN A 130 1.86 -1.85 12.85
C ASN A 130 1.46 -2.84 11.75
N ARG A 131 0.35 -3.54 11.90
CA ARG A 131 -0.21 -4.43 10.89
C ARG A 131 -0.94 -3.60 9.85
N ARG A 132 -0.24 -3.28 8.76
CA ARG A 132 -0.77 -2.34 7.78
C ARG A 132 -0.21 -2.60 6.38
N ILE A 133 -0.91 -2.05 5.41
CA ILE A 133 -0.43 -1.90 4.03
C ILE A 133 -0.29 -0.40 3.78
N GLU A 134 0.83 0.00 3.24
CA GLU A 134 1.05 1.38 2.81
C GLU A 134 1.15 1.42 1.29
N VAL A 135 0.31 2.23 0.66
CA VAL A 135 0.43 2.53 -0.76
C VAL A 135 1.17 3.86 -0.86
N VAL A 136 2.40 3.80 -1.34
CA VAL A 136 3.30 4.94 -1.39
C VAL A 136 3.27 5.52 -2.80
N LEU A 137 2.87 6.79 -2.92
CA LEU A 137 2.80 7.51 -4.19
C LEU A 137 4.07 8.35 -4.33
N ILE A 138 4.88 8.02 -5.33
CA ILE A 138 6.21 8.62 -5.53
C ILE A 138 6.21 9.39 -6.84
N PRO A 139 6.40 10.73 -6.80
CA PRO A 139 6.54 11.51 -8.04
C PRO A 139 7.77 11.06 -8.83
N LYS A 140 7.63 10.97 -10.14
CA LYS A 140 8.76 10.61 -11.01
C LYS A 140 9.76 11.75 -11.05
N LEU A 141 11.05 11.38 -11.13
CA LEU A 141 12.16 12.32 -11.09
C LEU A 141 12.34 13.17 -12.36
N ASP A 142 11.60 12.89 -13.42
CA ASP A 142 11.73 13.57 -14.70
C ASP A 142 11.59 15.10 -14.60
N GLU A 143 10.60 15.55 -13.80
CA GLU A 143 10.42 16.98 -13.54
C GLU A 143 11.63 17.60 -12.83
N LEU A 144 12.22 16.84 -11.89
CA LEU A 144 13.39 17.31 -11.15
C LEU A 144 14.60 17.46 -12.08
N PHE A 145 14.81 16.51 -12.99
CA PHE A 145 15.89 16.60 -13.98
C PHE A 145 15.70 17.76 -14.95
N GLU A 146 14.48 18.04 -15.36
CA GLU A 146 14.20 19.21 -16.21
C GLU A 146 14.57 20.50 -15.49
N ILE A 147 14.26 20.62 -14.20
CA ILE A 147 14.60 21.80 -13.41
C ILE A 147 16.12 21.95 -13.27
N ILE A 148 16.83 20.84 -13.03
CA ILE A 148 18.27 20.84 -12.82
C ILE A 148 19.03 21.17 -14.13
N ASN A 149 18.53 20.71 -15.28
CA ASN A 149 19.19 20.86 -16.57
C ASN A 149 18.83 22.16 -17.30
N ASN A 150 17.92 22.94 -16.77
CA ASN A 150 17.56 24.25 -17.26
C ASN A 150 18.17 25.34 -16.36
#